data_48ca97912930929659be5046552f6d36
#
_entry.id   48ca97912930929659be5046552f6d36
#
_cell.length_a   1.000
_cell.length_b   1.000
_cell.length_c   1.000
_cell.angle_alpha   90.00
_cell.angle_beta   90.00
_cell.angle_gamma   90.00
#
_symmetry.space_group_name_H-M   'P 1'
#
loop_
_entity.id
_entity.type
_entity.pdbx_description
1 polymer ?
#
loop_
_entity_poly.entity_id
_entity_poly.type
_entity_poly.pdbx_seq_one_letter_code
_entity_poly.pdbx_strand_id
1 'polypeptide(L)'
;NNNSKIIEIGGGFGSLEKIIIKNKNIKYFLIDLPEANLQSNFYLQNHFPDKKIFNYLDFKNKNIENEIENYDIFILPPNAIKILTEKNFFFDFVINSRSFMEMKKETIVGYFNFIQKKTNIDGYFLNINRYSKSVVGEDIKFKDYPYDDFWNVVISEKSFLQEDHSHFMLTIRKRNGEKGNIKNELQNLQSDLSSQKKHFRKLMLFKNNLKKFTWALINKSLTFLFGKSKIRKLSKIFYNMSIK
;
A
#
# COMPACT_ATOMS: atom_id res chain seq x y z
N ASN A 1 -24.52 6.64 -4.76
CA ASN A 1 -24.76 8.07 -4.50
C ASN A 1 -23.97 8.89 -5.49
N ASN A 2 -24.63 9.75 -6.23
CA ASN A 2 -24.01 10.78 -7.05
C ASN A 2 -23.35 11.79 -6.10
N ASN A 3 -22.01 11.91 -6.09
CA ASN A 3 -21.15 12.78 -5.30
C ASN A 3 -20.39 12.12 -4.15
N SER A 4 -20.02 10.85 -4.26
CA SER A 4 -19.13 10.22 -3.26
C SER A 4 -17.76 10.90 -3.25
N LYS A 5 -17.23 11.12 -2.04
CA LYS A 5 -15.89 11.69 -1.82
C LYS A 5 -14.91 10.57 -1.48
N ILE A 6 -13.90 10.43 -2.31
CA ILE A 6 -12.81 9.46 -2.13
C ILE A 6 -11.53 10.22 -1.84
N ILE A 7 -10.74 9.75 -0.88
CA ILE A 7 -9.41 10.27 -0.64
C ILE A 7 -8.37 9.16 -0.67
N GLU A 8 -7.30 9.37 -1.44
CA GLU A 8 -6.14 8.49 -1.48
C GLU A 8 -4.93 9.18 -0.84
N ILE A 9 -4.31 8.51 0.12
CA ILE A 9 -3.10 8.97 0.80
C ILE A 9 -1.92 8.22 0.21
N GLY A 10 -1.00 8.95 -0.43
CA GLY A 10 0.13 8.37 -1.15
C GLY A 10 -0.26 7.77 -2.50
N GLY A 11 -1.00 8.52 -3.33
CA GLY A 11 -1.51 8.08 -4.63
C GLY A 11 -0.48 8.05 -5.77
N GLY A 12 0.75 8.54 -5.51
CA GLY A 12 1.81 8.56 -6.51
C GLY A 12 1.44 9.43 -7.71
N PHE A 13 1.52 8.86 -8.91
CA PHE A 13 1.23 9.61 -10.13
C PHE A 13 -0.24 9.54 -10.60
N GLY A 14 -1.16 8.97 -9.80
CA GLY A 14 -2.59 9.01 -10.08
C GLY A 14 -3.14 7.86 -10.92
N SER A 15 -2.50 6.68 -10.89
CA SER A 15 -2.96 5.53 -11.68
C SER A 15 -4.27 4.94 -11.19
N LEU A 16 -4.50 4.94 -9.89
CA LEU A 16 -5.72 4.41 -9.29
C LEU A 16 -6.91 5.35 -9.54
N GLU A 17 -6.67 6.65 -9.43
CA GLU A 17 -7.68 7.66 -9.75
C GLU A 17 -8.19 7.51 -11.18
N LYS A 18 -7.30 7.31 -12.15
CA LYS A 18 -7.69 7.09 -13.54
C LYS A 18 -8.70 5.96 -13.70
N ILE A 19 -8.53 4.89 -12.93
CA ILE A 19 -9.43 3.73 -12.98
C ILE A 19 -10.77 4.05 -12.30
N ILE A 20 -10.73 4.70 -11.14
CA ILE A 20 -11.91 4.97 -10.31
C ILE A 20 -12.80 6.05 -10.93
N ILE A 21 -12.20 7.14 -11.43
CA ILE A 21 -12.94 8.32 -11.93
C ILE A 21 -13.58 8.07 -13.30
N LYS A 22 -13.00 7.18 -14.11
CA LYS A 22 -13.35 7.00 -15.54
C LYS A 22 -14.85 6.95 -15.85
N ASN A 23 -15.66 6.42 -14.93
CA ASN A 23 -17.08 6.16 -15.19
C ASN A 23 -18.02 6.66 -14.08
N LYS A 24 -17.59 7.58 -13.21
CA LYS A 24 -18.38 7.96 -12.02
C LYS A 24 -18.32 9.44 -11.74
N ASN A 25 -19.41 9.98 -11.24
CA ASN A 25 -19.47 11.33 -10.68
C ASN A 25 -18.95 11.27 -9.24
N ILE A 26 -17.62 11.38 -9.06
CA ILE A 26 -16.92 11.24 -7.80
C ILE A 26 -16.03 12.47 -7.60
N LYS A 27 -15.94 12.98 -6.39
CA LYS A 27 -14.93 13.96 -5.98
C LYS A 27 -13.72 13.17 -5.45
N TYR A 28 -12.58 13.25 -6.13
CA TYR A 28 -11.39 12.51 -5.76
C TYR A 28 -10.31 13.41 -5.20
N PHE A 29 -9.78 13.03 -4.04
CA PHE A 29 -8.72 13.76 -3.34
C PHE A 29 -7.47 12.89 -3.30
N LEU A 30 -6.38 13.35 -3.92
CA LEU A 30 -5.06 12.72 -3.88
C LEU A 30 -4.16 13.52 -2.96
N ILE A 31 -3.58 12.87 -1.97
CA ILE A 31 -2.58 13.46 -1.07
C ILE A 31 -1.24 12.78 -1.31
N ASP A 32 -0.25 13.54 -1.76
CA ASP A 32 1.12 13.05 -1.91
C ASP A 32 2.15 14.17 -1.78
N LEU A 33 3.43 13.81 -1.83
CA LEU A 33 4.54 14.77 -1.86
C LEU A 33 4.46 15.68 -3.09
N PRO A 34 4.98 16.90 -3.01
CA PRO A 34 4.91 17.86 -4.13
C PRO A 34 5.44 17.32 -5.46
N GLU A 35 6.47 16.47 -5.42
CA GLU A 35 7.09 15.87 -6.60
C GLU A 35 6.15 14.86 -7.28
N ALA A 36 5.48 14.04 -6.49
CA ALA A 36 4.47 13.10 -6.99
C ALA A 36 3.23 13.84 -7.50
N ASN A 37 2.80 14.88 -6.78
CA ASN A 37 1.66 15.71 -7.16
C ASN A 37 1.87 16.43 -8.51
N LEU A 38 3.09 16.84 -8.84
CA LEU A 38 3.40 17.40 -10.14
C LEU A 38 3.19 16.38 -11.26
N GLN A 39 3.64 15.14 -11.04
CA GLN A 39 3.46 14.05 -12.01
C GLN A 39 1.98 13.67 -12.15
N SER A 40 1.26 13.54 -11.04
CA SER A 40 -0.17 13.19 -11.05
C SER A 40 -1.01 14.28 -11.72
N ASN A 41 -0.70 15.56 -11.49
CA ASN A 41 -1.40 16.67 -12.15
C ASN A 41 -1.24 16.60 -13.68
N PHE A 42 -0.01 16.42 -14.17
CA PHE A 42 0.24 16.26 -15.61
C PHE A 42 -0.46 15.02 -16.18
N TYR A 43 -0.36 13.90 -15.49
CA TYR A 43 -0.96 12.63 -15.91
C TYR A 43 -2.48 12.71 -16.00
N LEU A 44 -3.12 13.24 -14.95
CA LEU A 44 -4.58 13.29 -14.86
C LEU A 44 -5.18 14.35 -15.80
N GLN A 45 -4.52 15.49 -16.00
CA GLN A 45 -4.94 16.48 -17.01
C GLN A 45 -4.97 15.90 -18.42
N ASN A 46 -3.97 15.09 -18.78
CA ASN A 46 -3.93 14.45 -20.10
C ASN A 46 -4.98 13.35 -20.28
N HIS A 47 -5.40 12.68 -19.18
CA HIS A 47 -6.37 11.59 -19.26
C HIS A 47 -7.83 12.07 -19.09
N PHE A 48 -8.03 13.20 -18.44
CA PHE A 48 -9.34 13.79 -18.13
C PHE A 48 -9.37 15.27 -18.48
N PRO A 49 -9.26 15.63 -19.78
CA PRO A 49 -9.24 17.03 -20.22
C PRO A 49 -10.53 17.79 -19.85
N ASP A 50 -11.65 17.07 -19.70
CA ASP A 50 -12.95 17.65 -19.34
C ASP A 50 -13.17 17.77 -17.82
N LYS A 51 -12.27 17.24 -17.00
CA LYS A 51 -12.36 17.30 -15.53
C LYS A 51 -11.62 18.52 -14.99
N LYS A 52 -12.24 19.18 -14.03
CA LYS A 52 -11.62 20.30 -13.33
C LYS A 52 -10.72 19.79 -12.20
N ILE A 53 -9.44 20.12 -12.28
CA ILE A 53 -8.42 19.70 -11.29
C ILE A 53 -8.04 20.87 -10.42
N PHE A 54 -8.27 20.75 -9.10
CA PHE A 54 -7.78 21.63 -8.06
C PHE A 54 -6.36 21.23 -7.70
N ASN A 55 -5.39 22.03 -8.09
CA ASN A 55 -3.97 21.74 -7.92
C ASN A 55 -3.32 22.54 -6.79
N TYR A 56 -2.00 22.45 -6.67
CA TYR A 56 -1.24 23.16 -5.62
C TYR A 56 -1.40 24.68 -5.66
N LEU A 57 -1.50 25.29 -6.85
CA LEU A 57 -1.69 26.75 -6.95
C LEU A 57 -3.09 27.17 -6.49
N ASP A 58 -4.09 26.37 -6.82
CA ASP A 58 -5.45 26.57 -6.30
C ASP A 58 -5.47 26.43 -4.78
N PHE A 59 -4.83 25.38 -4.24
CA PHE A 59 -4.73 25.14 -2.80
C PHE A 59 -4.08 26.29 -2.03
N LYS A 60 -3.08 26.94 -2.65
CA LYS A 60 -2.39 28.10 -2.05
C LYS A 60 -3.25 29.37 -2.05
N ASN A 61 -4.12 29.55 -3.04
CA ASN A 61 -4.81 30.81 -3.31
C ASN A 61 -6.32 30.77 -3.03
N LYS A 62 -6.92 29.59 -2.81
CA LYS A 62 -8.36 29.42 -2.65
C LYS A 62 -8.69 28.66 -1.37
N ASN A 63 -9.88 28.89 -0.83
CA ASN A 63 -10.40 28.08 0.26
C ASN A 63 -11.02 26.79 -0.32
N ILE A 64 -10.42 25.64 -0.05
CA ILE A 64 -10.84 24.35 -0.56
C ILE A 64 -12.31 24.02 -0.27
N GLU A 65 -12.84 24.46 0.87
CA GLU A 65 -14.23 24.19 1.28
C GLU A 65 -15.25 24.83 0.32
N ASN A 66 -14.94 26.04 -0.17
CA ASN A 66 -15.79 26.76 -1.12
C ASN A 66 -15.68 26.19 -2.54
N GLU A 67 -14.65 25.40 -2.80
CA GLU A 67 -14.32 24.90 -4.14
C GLU A 67 -14.73 23.45 -4.39
N ILE A 68 -15.20 22.74 -3.35
CA ILE A 68 -15.53 21.30 -3.46
C ILE A 68 -16.48 20.99 -4.60
N GLU A 69 -17.49 21.83 -4.81
CA GLU A 69 -18.48 21.63 -5.87
C GLU A 69 -17.97 22.07 -7.26
N ASN A 70 -16.95 22.90 -7.31
CA ASN A 70 -16.41 23.48 -8.55
C ASN A 70 -15.38 22.60 -9.25
N TYR A 71 -14.80 21.60 -8.53
CA TYR A 71 -13.74 20.74 -9.02
C TYR A 71 -14.10 19.25 -8.88
N ASP A 72 -13.50 18.42 -9.71
CA ASP A 72 -13.70 16.96 -9.72
C ASP A 72 -12.57 16.23 -9.01
N ILE A 73 -11.33 16.71 -9.18
CA ILE A 73 -10.11 16.09 -8.69
C ILE A 73 -9.34 17.12 -7.88
N PHE A 74 -8.85 16.72 -6.71
CA PHE A 74 -8.07 17.56 -5.80
C PHE A 74 -6.69 16.92 -5.59
N ILE A 75 -5.63 17.57 -6.07
CA ILE A 75 -4.24 17.14 -5.91
C ILE A 75 -3.59 18.01 -4.86
N LEU A 76 -3.38 17.48 -3.66
CA LEU A 76 -3.09 18.23 -2.46
C LEU A 76 -1.77 17.79 -1.79
N PRO A 77 -1.01 18.74 -1.22
CA PRO A 77 0.18 18.39 -0.47
C PRO A 77 -0.18 17.80 0.91
N PRO A 78 0.76 17.11 1.60
CA PRO A 78 0.51 16.45 2.89
C PRO A 78 -0.02 17.39 3.99
N ASN A 79 0.38 18.67 3.98
CA ASN A 79 -0.11 19.67 4.96
C ASN A 79 -1.60 19.99 4.78
N ALA A 80 -2.22 19.67 3.65
CA ALA A 80 -3.66 19.81 3.45
C ALA A 80 -4.47 18.97 4.45
N ILE A 81 -3.92 17.86 4.95
CA ILE A 81 -4.56 17.01 5.96
C ILE A 81 -4.99 17.80 7.20
N LYS A 82 -4.15 18.73 7.66
CA LYS A 82 -4.50 19.58 8.80
C LYS A 82 -5.74 20.42 8.50
N ILE A 83 -5.77 21.08 7.34
CA ILE A 83 -6.89 21.91 6.89
C ILE A 83 -8.15 21.05 6.73
N LEU A 84 -8.06 19.92 6.03
CA LEU A 84 -9.18 18.99 5.82
C LEU A 84 -9.73 18.45 7.15
N THR A 85 -8.87 18.29 8.18
CA THR A 85 -9.29 17.81 9.50
C THR A 85 -10.19 18.85 10.23
N GLU A 86 -10.00 20.10 9.95
CA GLU A 86 -10.76 21.21 10.60
C GLU A 86 -12.08 21.50 9.87
N LYS A 87 -12.21 21.11 8.61
CA LYS A 87 -13.40 21.39 7.77
C LYS A 87 -14.54 20.43 8.03
N ASN A 88 -15.78 20.88 7.76
CA ASN A 88 -16.99 20.10 8.01
C ASN A 88 -17.42 19.28 6.77
N PHE A 89 -16.54 18.41 6.29
CA PHE A 89 -16.90 17.40 5.31
C PHE A 89 -16.18 16.07 5.59
N PHE A 90 -16.69 15.00 5.03
CA PHE A 90 -16.24 13.63 5.31
C PHE A 90 -16.07 12.87 4.01
N PHE A 91 -15.33 11.76 4.08
CA PHE A 91 -15.05 10.87 2.96
C PHE A 91 -15.81 9.56 3.09
N ASP A 92 -16.37 9.09 1.97
CA ASP A 92 -17.07 7.81 1.90
C ASP A 92 -16.09 6.64 1.74
N PHE A 93 -14.93 6.93 1.15
CA PHE A 93 -13.89 5.95 0.92
C PHE A 93 -12.50 6.55 1.09
N VAL A 94 -11.71 5.94 1.93
CA VAL A 94 -10.31 6.31 2.15
C VAL A 94 -9.43 5.19 1.65
N ILE A 95 -8.34 5.52 0.96
CA ILE A 95 -7.41 4.56 0.39
C ILE A 95 -5.99 4.89 0.84
N ASN A 96 -5.26 3.87 1.25
CA ASN A 96 -3.81 3.91 1.34
C ASN A 96 -3.24 2.62 0.74
N SER A 97 -2.49 2.78 -0.33
CA SER A 97 -1.86 1.67 -1.01
C SER A 97 -0.35 1.86 -1.05
N ARG A 98 0.36 1.05 -0.26
CA ARG A 98 1.83 0.91 -0.26
C ARG A 98 2.61 2.16 0.14
N SER A 99 1.99 3.16 0.75
CA SER A 99 2.69 4.40 1.13
C SER A 99 2.98 4.51 2.63
N PHE A 100 2.13 4.01 3.53
CA PHE A 100 2.37 4.11 4.98
C PHE A 100 3.70 3.49 5.41
N MET A 101 4.09 2.38 4.81
CA MET A 101 5.35 1.73 5.12
C MET A 101 6.61 2.52 4.73
N GLU A 102 6.45 3.64 4.04
CA GLU A 102 7.53 4.55 3.65
C GLU A 102 7.57 5.81 4.53
N MET A 103 6.68 5.88 5.51
CA MET A 103 6.53 7.01 6.42
C MET A 103 7.03 6.67 7.83
N LYS A 104 7.40 7.71 8.60
CA LYS A 104 7.68 7.57 10.05
C LYS A 104 6.39 7.24 10.80
N LYS A 105 6.50 6.54 11.93
CA LYS A 105 5.35 6.18 12.79
C LYS A 105 4.50 7.37 13.18
N GLU A 106 5.12 8.48 13.55
CA GLU A 106 4.41 9.73 13.89
C GLU A 106 3.53 10.24 12.76
N THR A 107 4.05 10.19 11.52
CA THR A 107 3.29 10.57 10.33
C THR A 107 2.10 9.64 10.10
N ILE A 108 2.30 8.33 10.27
CA ILE A 108 1.23 7.32 10.17
C ILE A 108 0.15 7.60 11.22
N VAL A 109 0.52 7.87 12.48
CA VAL A 109 -0.42 8.23 13.55
C VAL A 109 -1.23 9.46 13.16
N GLY A 110 -0.59 10.49 12.61
CA GLY A 110 -1.27 11.69 12.12
C GLY A 110 -2.31 11.40 11.04
N TYR A 111 -1.97 10.56 10.06
CA TYR A 111 -2.92 10.12 9.04
C TYR A 111 -4.06 9.27 9.60
N PHE A 112 -3.79 8.36 10.53
CA PHE A 112 -4.84 7.57 11.16
C PHE A 112 -5.82 8.44 11.98
N ASN A 113 -5.33 9.44 12.69
CA ASN A 113 -6.19 10.42 13.40
C ASN A 113 -7.11 11.15 12.41
N PHE A 114 -6.60 11.55 11.25
CA PHE A 114 -7.40 12.13 10.18
C PHE A 114 -8.43 11.13 9.64
N ILE A 115 -8.01 9.93 9.25
CA ILE A 115 -8.87 8.89 8.68
C ILE A 115 -10.02 8.57 9.62
N GLN A 116 -9.73 8.35 10.91
CA GLN A 116 -10.71 8.01 11.93
C GLN A 116 -11.73 9.13 12.18
N LYS A 117 -11.26 10.39 12.07
CA LYS A 117 -12.12 11.56 12.25
C LYS A 117 -12.94 11.91 11.02
N LYS A 118 -12.44 11.60 9.82
CA LYS A 118 -12.98 12.09 8.53
C LYS A 118 -13.59 11.03 7.64
N THR A 119 -13.59 9.76 8.03
CA THR A 119 -14.37 8.75 7.33
C THR A 119 -15.82 8.81 7.80
N ASN A 120 -16.77 8.85 6.87
CA ASN A 120 -18.19 8.77 7.17
C ASN A 120 -18.52 7.51 8.00
N ILE A 121 -19.57 7.58 8.81
CA ILE A 121 -20.20 6.38 9.34
C ILE A 121 -20.65 5.53 8.14
N ASP A 122 -20.40 4.23 8.20
CA ASP A 122 -20.55 3.27 7.09
C ASP A 122 -19.66 3.57 5.86
N GLY A 123 -18.73 4.51 5.97
CA GLY A 123 -17.65 4.72 5.01
C GLY A 123 -16.54 3.68 5.17
N TYR A 124 -15.72 3.53 4.14
CA TYR A 124 -14.72 2.47 4.05
C TYR A 124 -13.29 3.02 4.12
N PHE A 125 -12.40 2.19 4.67
CA PHE A 125 -10.96 2.41 4.58
C PHE A 125 -10.27 1.17 4.00
N LEU A 126 -9.65 1.33 2.84
CA LEU A 126 -8.80 0.34 2.18
C LEU A 126 -7.35 0.59 2.53
N ASN A 127 -6.71 -0.38 3.15
CA ASN A 127 -5.31 -0.34 3.53
C ASN A 127 -4.56 -1.54 2.91
N ILE A 128 -3.69 -1.26 1.93
CA ILE A 128 -2.86 -2.27 1.28
C ILE A 128 -1.40 -1.96 1.56
N ASN A 129 -0.80 -2.65 2.52
CA ASN A 129 0.58 -2.40 2.92
C ASN A 129 1.32 -3.70 3.26
N ARG A 130 2.65 -3.65 3.32
CA ARG A 130 3.47 -4.81 3.71
C ARG A 130 3.22 -5.18 5.16
N TYR A 131 3.33 -6.48 5.45
CA TYR A 131 3.24 -6.98 6.83
C TYR A 131 4.30 -6.37 7.75
N SER A 132 5.51 -6.16 7.22
CA SER A 132 6.60 -5.51 7.95
C SER A 132 7.60 -4.89 6.97
N LYS A 133 8.09 -3.70 7.28
CA LYS A 133 9.17 -3.03 6.55
C LYS A 133 9.94 -2.13 7.51
N SER A 134 11.26 -2.21 7.46
CA SER A 134 12.13 -1.24 8.15
C SER A 134 12.45 -0.11 7.18
N VAL A 135 12.00 1.09 7.48
CA VAL A 135 12.23 2.30 6.71
C VAL A 135 12.67 3.41 7.65
N VAL A 136 13.65 4.22 7.22
CA VAL A 136 14.12 5.37 7.98
C VAL A 136 14.56 5.01 9.42
N GLY A 137 15.06 3.78 9.64
CA GLY A 137 15.49 3.31 10.94
C GLY A 137 14.38 2.80 11.87
N GLU A 138 13.13 2.75 11.42
CA GLU A 138 11.98 2.26 12.19
C GLU A 138 11.39 0.99 11.58
N ASP A 139 10.98 0.06 12.45
CA ASP A 139 10.26 -1.15 12.04
C ASP A 139 8.75 -0.88 12.02
N ILE A 140 8.20 -0.78 10.81
CA ILE A 140 6.76 -0.55 10.58
C ILE A 140 6.08 -1.89 10.33
N LYS A 141 5.11 -2.24 11.16
CA LYS A 141 4.32 -3.47 11.02
C LYS A 141 2.85 -3.15 10.81
N PHE A 142 2.22 -3.86 9.88
CA PHE A 142 0.80 -3.68 9.58
C PHE A 142 -0.10 -3.83 10.82
N LYS A 143 0.19 -4.81 11.66
CA LYS A 143 -0.54 -5.08 12.90
C LYS A 143 -0.48 -3.95 13.94
N ASP A 144 0.54 -3.08 13.84
CA ASP A 144 0.78 -1.99 14.79
C ASP A 144 0.15 -0.67 14.32
N TYR A 145 -0.58 -0.67 13.20
CA TYR A 145 -1.30 0.52 12.76
C TYR A 145 -2.36 0.93 13.76
N PRO A 146 -2.45 2.24 14.08
CA PRO A 146 -3.22 2.74 15.21
C PRO A 146 -4.71 2.88 14.90
N TYR A 147 -5.37 1.80 14.47
CA TYR A 147 -6.82 1.75 14.36
C TYR A 147 -7.47 1.95 15.73
N ASP A 148 -8.52 2.77 15.82
CA ASP A 148 -9.39 2.79 16.99
C ASP A 148 -10.37 1.60 16.99
N ASP A 149 -11.21 1.51 18.01
CA ASP A 149 -12.12 0.35 18.20
C ASP A 149 -13.37 0.39 17.31
N PHE A 150 -13.57 1.45 16.51
CA PHE A 150 -14.79 1.65 15.74
C PHE A 150 -14.69 1.18 14.27
N TRP A 151 -13.78 0.28 13.97
CA TRP A 151 -13.62 -0.32 12.64
C TRP A 151 -14.04 -1.77 12.63
N ASN A 152 -14.91 -2.13 11.68
CA ASN A 152 -15.25 -3.52 11.41
C ASN A 152 -14.54 -3.98 10.14
N VAL A 153 -13.94 -5.16 10.19
CA VAL A 153 -13.24 -5.74 9.05
C VAL A 153 -14.27 -6.35 8.10
N VAL A 154 -14.21 -5.96 6.84
CA VAL A 154 -15.03 -6.47 5.74
C VAL A 154 -14.25 -7.53 4.97
N ILE A 155 -12.99 -7.24 4.66
CA ILE A 155 -12.06 -8.14 3.97
C ILE A 155 -10.69 -8.04 4.65
N SER A 156 -10.07 -9.18 4.91
CA SER A 156 -8.71 -9.27 5.47
C SER A 156 -8.02 -10.48 4.83
N GLU A 157 -7.12 -10.22 3.88
CA GLU A 157 -6.46 -11.27 3.12
C GLU A 157 -5.08 -10.85 2.63
N LYS A 158 -4.33 -11.77 2.10
CA LYS A 158 -3.08 -11.47 1.41
C LYS A 158 -3.35 -10.64 0.16
N SER A 159 -2.51 -9.63 -0.07
CA SER A 159 -2.64 -8.83 -1.30
C SER A 159 -2.34 -9.68 -2.53
N PHE A 160 -3.24 -9.69 -3.50
CA PHE A 160 -3.14 -10.48 -4.73
C PHE A 160 -1.82 -10.27 -5.51
N LEU A 161 -1.30 -9.05 -5.53
CA LEU A 161 -0.08 -8.72 -6.29
C LEU A 161 1.22 -9.05 -5.56
N GLN A 162 1.20 -9.19 -4.22
CA GLN A 162 2.38 -9.42 -3.38
C GLN A 162 2.01 -10.27 -2.17
N GLU A 163 1.44 -11.44 -2.41
CA GLU A 163 0.87 -12.35 -1.40
C GLU A 163 1.78 -12.59 -0.19
N ASP A 164 3.09 -12.80 -0.44
CA ASP A 164 4.04 -13.12 0.63
C ASP A 164 4.47 -11.91 1.47
N HIS A 165 4.19 -10.68 1.01
CA HIS A 165 4.75 -9.48 1.59
C HIS A 165 3.73 -8.43 2.01
N SER A 166 2.54 -8.44 1.41
CA SER A 166 1.55 -7.39 1.61
C SER A 166 0.19 -7.95 2.00
N HIS A 167 -0.52 -7.20 2.80
CA HIS A 167 -1.87 -7.49 3.26
C HIS A 167 -2.86 -6.51 2.64
N PHE A 168 -4.03 -7.02 2.27
CA PHE A 168 -5.19 -6.26 1.82
C PHE A 168 -6.22 -6.26 2.94
N MET A 169 -6.55 -5.08 3.46
CA MET A 169 -7.57 -4.93 4.49
C MET A 169 -8.57 -3.85 4.09
N LEU A 170 -9.83 -4.25 3.98
CA LEU A 170 -10.96 -3.33 3.83
C LEU A 170 -11.74 -3.30 5.13
N THR A 171 -11.91 -2.11 5.68
CA THR A 171 -12.68 -1.87 6.90
C THR A 171 -13.82 -0.90 6.67
N ILE A 172 -14.87 -1.00 7.48
CA ILE A 172 -16.02 -0.08 7.50
C ILE A 172 -16.09 0.63 8.84
N ARG A 173 -16.36 1.95 8.80
CA ARG A 173 -16.47 2.80 9.99
C ARG A 173 -17.80 2.60 10.71
N LYS A 174 -17.76 2.26 11.99
CA LYS A 174 -18.94 2.11 12.83
C LYS A 174 -19.30 3.41 13.55
N ARG A 175 -20.55 3.49 14.03
CA ARG A 175 -21.00 4.60 14.88
C ARG A 175 -20.25 4.59 16.21
N ASN A 176 -20.12 5.78 16.81
CA ASN A 176 -19.56 5.89 18.15
C ASN A 176 -20.37 5.06 19.14
N GLY A 177 -19.68 4.20 19.90
CA GLY A 177 -20.28 3.26 20.83
C GLY A 177 -20.42 1.83 20.30
N GLU A 178 -20.36 1.61 18.98
CA GLU A 178 -20.35 0.27 18.38
C GLU A 178 -18.91 -0.19 18.16
N LYS A 179 -18.42 -1.07 19.01
CA LYS A 179 -17.08 -1.66 18.83
C LYS A 179 -17.04 -2.56 17.61
N GLY A 180 -16.05 -2.39 16.77
CA GLY A 180 -15.73 -3.27 15.67
C GLY A 180 -14.81 -4.43 16.08
N ASN A 181 -14.46 -5.26 15.11
CA ASN A 181 -13.61 -6.44 15.32
C ASN A 181 -12.13 -6.23 14.93
N ILE A 182 -11.73 -5.01 14.53
CA ILE A 182 -10.39 -4.70 13.99
C ILE A 182 -9.24 -5.14 14.91
N LYS A 183 -9.38 -4.96 16.22
CA LYS A 183 -8.32 -5.33 17.17
C LYS A 183 -8.04 -6.83 17.19
N ASN A 184 -9.09 -7.64 17.16
CA ASN A 184 -8.98 -9.09 17.09
C ASN A 184 -8.29 -9.52 15.77
N GLU A 185 -8.68 -8.90 14.67
CA GLU A 185 -8.09 -9.18 13.37
C GLU A 185 -6.59 -8.85 13.31
N LEU A 186 -6.18 -7.68 13.82
CA LEU A 186 -4.78 -7.29 13.89
C LEU A 186 -3.95 -8.25 14.77
N GLN A 187 -4.53 -8.80 15.85
CA GLN A 187 -3.89 -9.82 16.67
C GLN A 187 -3.72 -11.14 15.90
N ASN A 188 -4.75 -11.55 15.14
CA ASN A 188 -4.70 -12.76 14.31
C ASN A 188 -3.64 -12.66 13.20
N LEU A 189 -3.46 -11.49 12.59
CA LEU A 189 -2.40 -11.26 11.61
C LEU A 189 -1.01 -11.57 12.16
N GLN A 190 -0.77 -11.40 13.44
CA GLN A 190 0.51 -11.74 14.08
C GLN A 190 0.77 -13.25 14.08
N SER A 191 -0.24 -14.08 14.33
CA SER A 191 -0.12 -15.55 14.32
C SER A 191 0.11 -16.08 12.90
N ASP A 192 -0.58 -15.51 11.92
CA ASP A 192 -0.39 -15.88 10.50
C ASP A 192 1.00 -15.54 9.99
N LEU A 193 1.55 -14.38 10.34
CA LEU A 193 2.91 -13.99 9.99
C LEU A 193 3.97 -14.95 10.56
N SER A 194 3.78 -15.46 11.78
CA SER A 194 4.72 -16.41 12.38
C SER A 194 4.65 -17.78 11.69
N SER A 195 3.46 -18.25 11.33
CA SER A 195 3.25 -19.49 10.59
C SER A 195 3.77 -19.39 9.16
N GLN A 196 3.55 -18.25 8.48
CA GLN A 196 4.05 -17.98 7.14
C GLN A 196 5.59 -17.88 7.10
N LYS A 197 6.23 -17.21 8.06
CA LYS A 197 7.70 -17.20 8.18
C LYS A 197 8.26 -18.60 8.37
N LYS A 198 7.57 -19.46 9.11
CA LYS A 198 7.96 -20.85 9.34
C LYS A 198 7.78 -21.69 8.06
N HIS A 199 6.70 -21.49 7.34
CA HIS A 199 6.43 -22.16 6.05
C HIS A 199 7.42 -21.70 4.97
N PHE A 200 7.66 -20.39 4.83
CA PHE A 200 8.61 -19.83 3.90
C PHE A 200 10.05 -20.31 4.17
N ARG A 201 10.48 -20.35 5.43
CA ARG A 201 11.78 -20.94 5.80
C ARG A 201 11.89 -22.41 5.39
N LYS A 202 10.82 -23.21 5.58
CA LYS A 202 10.79 -24.61 5.12
C LYS A 202 10.89 -24.71 3.58
N LEU A 203 10.16 -23.86 2.85
CA LEU A 203 10.23 -23.84 1.37
C LEU A 203 11.60 -23.40 0.87
N MET A 204 12.23 -22.40 1.48
CA MET A 204 13.58 -21.95 1.11
C MET A 204 14.63 -23.03 1.41
N LEU A 205 14.51 -23.70 2.56
CA LEU A 205 15.38 -24.83 2.89
C LEU A 205 15.21 -26.00 1.90
N PHE A 206 13.96 -26.32 1.54
CA PHE A 206 13.65 -27.34 0.53
C PHE A 206 14.23 -26.96 -0.85
N LYS A 207 14.02 -25.72 -1.30
CA LYS A 207 14.57 -25.21 -2.58
C LYS A 207 16.10 -25.24 -2.61
N ASN A 208 16.76 -24.89 -1.51
CA ASN A 208 18.22 -24.93 -1.39
C ASN A 208 18.74 -26.38 -1.36
N ASN A 209 18.03 -27.30 -0.71
CA ASN A 209 18.37 -28.71 -0.71
C ASN A 209 18.16 -29.35 -2.09
N LEU A 210 17.07 -28.98 -2.80
CA LEU A 210 16.82 -29.43 -4.17
C LEU A 210 17.93 -28.94 -5.13
N LYS A 211 18.35 -27.67 -5.02
CA LYS A 211 19.49 -27.14 -5.79
C LYS A 211 20.79 -27.91 -5.51
N LYS A 212 21.07 -28.22 -4.25
CA LYS A 212 22.25 -29.03 -3.88
C LYS A 212 22.16 -30.45 -4.44
N PHE A 213 20.98 -31.07 -4.38
CA PHE A 213 20.74 -32.41 -4.90
C PHE A 213 20.86 -32.47 -6.43
N THR A 214 20.24 -31.55 -7.16
CA THR A 214 20.34 -31.44 -8.61
C THR A 214 21.78 -31.18 -9.05
N TRP A 215 22.52 -30.28 -8.35
CA TRP A 215 23.92 -30.04 -8.60
C TRP A 215 24.79 -31.25 -8.34
N ALA A 216 24.53 -32.03 -7.28
CA ALA A 216 25.24 -33.25 -6.99
C ALA A 216 25.01 -34.35 -8.08
N LEU A 217 23.77 -34.46 -8.57
CA LEU A 217 23.44 -35.38 -9.68
C LEU A 217 24.15 -34.96 -10.98
N ILE A 218 24.09 -33.69 -11.34
CA ILE A 218 24.75 -33.12 -12.52
C ILE A 218 26.26 -33.35 -12.44
N ASN A 219 26.89 -33.06 -11.30
CA ASN A 219 28.31 -33.33 -11.10
C ASN A 219 28.67 -34.79 -11.21
N LYS A 220 27.85 -35.68 -10.66
CA LYS A 220 28.08 -37.14 -10.77
C LYS A 220 28.00 -37.62 -12.21
N SER A 221 27.01 -37.17 -12.97
CA SER A 221 26.83 -37.49 -14.39
C SER A 221 27.94 -36.90 -15.26
N LEU A 222 28.34 -35.65 -15.04
CA LEU A 222 29.43 -34.98 -15.74
C LEU A 222 30.79 -35.65 -15.41
N THR A 223 30.98 -36.10 -14.17
CA THR A 223 32.21 -36.80 -13.75
C THR A 223 32.35 -38.13 -14.46
N PHE A 224 31.25 -38.81 -14.64
CA PHE A 224 31.20 -40.07 -15.40
C PHE A 224 31.54 -39.91 -16.89
N LEU A 225 31.04 -38.81 -17.51
CA LEU A 225 31.19 -38.54 -18.95
C LEU A 225 32.55 -37.92 -19.32
N PHE A 226 33.11 -37.04 -18.50
CA PHE A 226 34.23 -36.16 -18.86
C PHE A 226 35.48 -36.29 -17.98
N GLY A 227 35.45 -37.09 -16.94
CA GLY A 227 36.56 -37.28 -16.00
C GLY A 227 36.77 -36.08 -15.01
N LYS A 228 37.35 -36.38 -13.82
CA LYS A 228 37.47 -35.40 -12.70
C LYS A 228 38.23 -34.10 -13.00
N SER A 229 39.22 -34.12 -13.92
CA SER A 229 40.07 -32.97 -14.20
C SER A 229 39.38 -31.86 -15.05
N LYS A 230 38.54 -32.26 -16.00
CA LYS A 230 37.80 -31.29 -16.87
C LYS A 230 36.64 -30.64 -16.10
N ILE A 231 36.04 -31.34 -15.18
CA ILE A 231 34.91 -30.80 -14.39
C ILE A 231 35.35 -29.73 -13.40
N ARG A 232 36.53 -29.83 -12.78
CA ARG A 232 37.07 -28.76 -11.92
C ARG A 232 37.25 -27.43 -12.65
N LYS A 233 37.56 -27.44 -13.95
CA LYS A 233 37.60 -26.21 -14.77
C LYS A 233 36.23 -25.65 -15.09
N LEU A 234 35.26 -26.49 -15.44
CA LEU A 234 33.89 -26.07 -15.73
C LEU A 234 33.13 -25.59 -14.48
N SER A 235 33.32 -26.22 -13.33
CA SER A 235 32.68 -25.79 -12.08
C SER A 235 33.13 -24.39 -11.62
N LYS A 236 34.39 -24.02 -11.85
CA LYS A 236 34.89 -22.65 -11.60
C LYS A 236 34.23 -21.62 -12.52
N ILE A 237 33.99 -21.95 -13.78
CA ILE A 237 33.35 -21.04 -14.74
C ILE A 237 31.87 -20.84 -14.37
N PHE A 238 31.14 -21.92 -14.05
CA PHE A 238 29.73 -21.82 -13.66
C PHE A 238 29.53 -21.15 -12.29
N TYR A 239 30.44 -21.35 -11.34
CA TYR A 239 30.39 -20.67 -10.05
C TYR A 239 30.56 -19.15 -10.21
N ASN A 240 31.47 -18.71 -11.09
CA ASN A 240 31.68 -17.28 -11.36
C ASN A 240 30.54 -16.63 -12.17
N MET A 241 29.73 -17.40 -12.91
CA MET A 241 28.55 -16.92 -13.64
C MET A 241 27.29 -16.83 -12.77
N SER A 242 27.25 -17.52 -11.62
CA SER A 242 26.09 -17.50 -10.70
C SER A 242 26.17 -16.38 -9.63
N ILE A 243 27.27 -15.62 -9.61
CA ILE A 243 27.51 -14.50 -8.68
C ILE A 243 27.27 -13.13 -9.34
N LYS A 244 27.02 -13.10 -10.66
CA LYS A 244 26.52 -11.92 -11.36
C LYS A 244 25.00 -12.04 -11.54
#